data_8201a49f49ca232770960b9fe639850c
#
_entry.id   8201a49f49ca232770960b9fe639850c
#
_cell.length_a   1.000
_cell.length_b   1.000
_cell.length_c   1.000
_cell.angle_alpha   90.00
_cell.angle_beta   90.00
_cell.angle_gamma   90.00
#
_symmetry.space_group_name_H-M   'P 1'
#
loop_
_entity.id
_entity.type
_entity.pdbx_description
1 polymer ?
#
loop_
_entity_poly.entity_id
_entity_poly.type
_entity_poly.pdbx_seq_one_letter_code
_entity_poly.pdbx_strand_id
1 'polypeptide(L)'
;MKLTALSVDGFKNLKGVSLIPDPSYNLILGENAQGKTNLLEAIWTLTGCRSFRGTRERDYLPFSGGNLQVEAKFQDARREQSVRLCMVSGTVPEKKIWCNDIPQKSSALFSVFHCVTFTPEDLSLVEGGPERRRTFLDLCSAQLHAPMLGLVRRYQLALQQRNAVLKQRLPEAQAAGLLEIWDRQLEQLGTEIAVQRGIYVRRLAEVCVPLYAQIARGRETVSLHYQSSVFGEDAQDTLPEMRTPELVQQYGEKMRQSRSSDLLLGHTASGAHRDDLLLAIDGKPAKEFGSQGQKKSLALALKLAQAEIYSKRRKESPVVLLDDVMGELDEARQAVVSTIVQEMQVFVTTCHPESLLSPKNGKRFLLKDGMLTGDVENRPETA
;
A
#
# COMPACT_ATOMS: atom_id res chain seq x y z
N MET A 1 9.23 2.97 14.32
CA MET A 1 10.25 2.20 13.57
C MET A 1 11.21 3.15 12.88
N LYS A 2 12.52 2.86 12.90
CA LYS A 2 13.54 3.72 12.26
C LYS A 2 14.59 2.85 11.58
N LEU A 3 14.80 3.07 10.29
CA LEU A 3 15.88 2.47 9.52
C LEU A 3 17.21 3.07 9.97
N THR A 4 18.15 2.24 10.40
CA THR A 4 19.46 2.67 10.94
C THR A 4 20.61 2.46 9.96
N ALA A 5 20.48 1.49 9.04
CA ALA A 5 21.41 1.27 7.95
C ALA A 5 20.69 0.64 6.75
N LEU A 6 21.11 1.00 5.54
CA LEU A 6 20.62 0.41 4.30
C LEU A 6 21.79 0.17 3.35
N SER A 7 21.84 -1.01 2.76
CA SER A 7 22.72 -1.37 1.66
C SER A 7 21.89 -1.94 0.52
N VAL A 8 22.10 -1.43 -0.69
CA VAL A 8 21.39 -1.87 -1.90
C VAL A 8 22.38 -2.05 -3.03
N ASP A 9 22.44 -3.24 -3.58
CA ASP A 9 23.26 -3.52 -4.75
C ASP A 9 22.47 -4.29 -5.80
N GLY A 10 22.61 -3.92 -7.06
CA GLY A 10 21.96 -4.57 -8.18
C GLY A 10 20.41 -4.42 -8.22
N PHE A 11 19.83 -3.41 -7.55
CA PHE A 11 18.42 -3.14 -7.64
C PHE A 11 18.14 -2.18 -8.82
N LYS A 12 17.63 -2.72 -9.93
CA LYS A 12 17.42 -1.98 -11.20
C LYS A 12 18.71 -1.29 -11.66
N ASN A 13 18.81 0.04 -11.51
CA ASN A 13 20.00 0.81 -11.86
C ASN A 13 20.90 1.13 -10.66
N LEU A 14 20.52 0.73 -9.42
CA LEU A 14 21.33 1.02 -8.23
C LEU A 14 22.54 0.11 -8.14
N LYS A 15 23.70 0.69 -7.77
CA LYS A 15 25.00 0.01 -7.71
C LYS A 15 25.73 0.38 -6.42
N GLY A 16 25.91 -0.57 -5.52
CA GLY A 16 26.69 -0.39 -4.30
C GLY A 16 26.24 0.79 -3.43
N VAL A 17 24.92 1.07 -3.35
CA VAL A 17 24.37 2.15 -2.51
C VAL A 17 24.42 1.72 -1.06
N SER A 18 25.11 2.50 -0.22
CA SER A 18 25.12 2.31 1.24
C SER A 18 24.89 3.64 1.95
N LEU A 19 23.96 3.66 2.89
CA LEU A 19 23.63 4.87 3.65
C LEU A 19 23.28 4.57 5.10
N ILE A 20 23.60 5.53 5.96
CA ILE A 20 23.18 5.57 7.37
C ILE A 20 22.17 6.74 7.48
N PRO A 21 20.86 6.45 7.52
CA PRO A 21 19.85 7.49 7.53
C PRO A 21 19.87 8.32 8.81
N ASP A 22 19.36 9.54 8.71
CA ASP A 22 18.93 10.32 9.87
C ASP A 22 17.66 9.70 10.46
N PRO A 23 17.49 9.67 11.80
CA PRO A 23 16.30 9.12 12.43
C PRO A 23 15.00 9.91 12.18
N SER A 24 15.08 11.10 11.58
CA SER A 24 13.93 11.96 11.29
C SER A 24 13.76 12.22 9.79
N TYR A 25 14.70 12.90 9.15
CA TYR A 25 14.52 13.39 7.78
C TYR A 25 15.70 13.06 6.86
N ASN A 26 15.41 12.49 5.71
CA ASN A 26 16.40 12.04 4.73
C ASN A 26 16.00 12.55 3.35
N LEU A 27 16.77 13.46 2.79
CA LEU A 27 16.54 14.04 1.46
C LEU A 27 17.46 13.37 0.44
N ILE A 28 16.85 12.75 -0.57
CA ILE A 28 17.55 12.08 -1.67
C ILE A 28 17.44 12.97 -2.89
N LEU A 29 18.57 13.57 -3.27
CA LEU A 29 18.71 14.48 -4.37
C LEU A 29 19.27 13.77 -5.61
N GLY A 30 18.95 14.29 -6.78
CA GLY A 30 19.49 13.84 -8.06
C GLY A 30 18.57 14.23 -9.21
N GLU A 31 19.11 14.26 -10.40
CA GLU A 31 18.33 14.50 -11.61
C GLU A 31 17.31 13.36 -11.88
N ASN A 32 16.47 13.54 -12.88
CA ASN A 32 15.55 12.50 -13.30
C ASN A 32 16.31 11.25 -13.79
N ALA A 33 15.71 10.08 -13.58
CA ALA A 33 16.27 8.76 -13.94
C ALA A 33 17.57 8.35 -13.22
N GLN A 34 18.06 9.09 -12.22
CA GLN A 34 19.25 8.70 -11.44
C GLN A 34 19.01 7.52 -10.46
N GLY A 35 17.77 7.13 -10.23
CA GLY A 35 17.43 5.97 -9.37
C GLY A 35 16.81 6.35 -8.03
N LYS A 36 16.42 7.61 -7.79
CA LYS A 36 15.78 8.07 -6.54
C LYS A 36 14.56 7.21 -6.17
N THR A 37 13.59 7.09 -7.07
CA THR A 37 12.41 6.22 -6.90
C THR A 37 12.80 4.75 -6.69
N ASN A 38 13.86 4.27 -7.38
CA ASN A 38 14.33 2.89 -7.21
C ASN A 38 14.90 2.65 -5.81
N LEU A 39 15.53 3.65 -5.20
CA LEU A 39 16.01 3.56 -3.81
C LEU A 39 14.82 3.48 -2.82
N LEU A 40 13.78 4.30 -3.00
CA LEU A 40 12.56 4.17 -2.19
C LEU A 40 11.87 2.82 -2.42
N GLU A 41 11.85 2.32 -3.65
CA GLU A 41 11.27 1.01 -3.96
C GLU A 41 12.09 -0.13 -3.33
N ALA A 42 13.42 -0.02 -3.26
CA ALA A 42 14.25 -0.98 -2.53
C ALA A 42 13.89 -1.01 -1.03
N ILE A 43 13.71 0.16 -0.39
CA ILE A 43 13.23 0.22 1.00
C ILE A 43 11.82 -0.41 1.11
N TRP A 44 10.93 -0.10 0.17
CA TRP A 44 9.59 -0.67 0.16
C TRP A 44 9.57 -2.20 0.08
N THR A 45 10.52 -2.83 -0.64
CA THR A 45 10.58 -4.31 -0.75
C THR A 45 10.77 -5.01 0.60
N LEU A 46 11.32 -4.31 1.60
CA LEU A 46 11.48 -4.82 2.96
C LEU A 46 10.15 -5.05 3.68
N THR A 47 9.05 -4.45 3.21
CA THR A 47 7.70 -4.71 3.71
C THR A 47 7.14 -6.06 3.26
N GLY A 48 7.73 -6.70 2.26
CA GLY A 48 7.18 -7.89 1.59
C GLY A 48 5.98 -7.61 0.68
N CYS A 49 5.57 -6.36 0.55
CA CYS A 49 4.48 -5.94 -0.34
C CYS A 49 4.93 -5.96 -1.80
N ARG A 50 3.96 -6.04 -2.72
CA ARG A 50 4.22 -5.85 -4.14
C ARG A 50 4.68 -4.42 -4.41
N SER A 51 5.42 -4.22 -5.52
CA SER A 51 5.82 -2.89 -5.96
C SER A 51 4.66 -1.89 -5.91
N PHE A 52 4.89 -0.71 -5.35
CA PHE A 52 3.91 0.39 -5.40
C PHE A 52 3.75 0.94 -6.82
N ARG A 53 4.75 0.71 -7.70
CA ARG A 53 4.71 1.05 -9.14
C ARG A 53 4.06 -0.04 -10.01
N GLY A 54 3.64 -1.16 -9.42
CA GLY A 54 3.06 -2.30 -10.15
C GLY A 54 4.05 -3.11 -10.97
N THR A 55 5.37 -2.91 -10.79
CA THR A 55 6.39 -3.71 -11.47
C THR A 55 6.42 -5.15 -10.94
N ARG A 56 6.81 -6.10 -11.78
CA ARG A 56 6.96 -7.51 -11.38
C ARG A 56 8.25 -7.70 -10.60
N GLU A 57 8.29 -8.63 -9.66
CA GLU A 57 9.50 -8.87 -8.85
C GLU A 57 10.74 -9.17 -9.70
N ARG A 58 10.61 -9.85 -10.84
CA ARG A 58 11.73 -10.09 -11.76
C ARG A 58 12.35 -8.81 -12.33
N ASP A 59 11.57 -7.73 -12.39
CA ASP A 59 12.01 -6.44 -12.94
C ASP A 59 12.78 -5.61 -11.88
N TYR A 60 13.00 -6.15 -10.67
CA TYR A 60 13.92 -5.60 -9.68
C TYR A 60 15.37 -5.90 -9.97
N LEU A 61 15.64 -6.99 -10.72
CA LEU A 61 17.00 -7.37 -11.12
C LEU A 61 17.63 -6.28 -12.00
N PRO A 62 18.96 -6.13 -11.95
CA PRO A 62 19.66 -5.12 -12.75
C PRO A 62 19.51 -5.39 -14.25
N PHE A 63 19.32 -4.31 -15.02
CA PHE A 63 19.20 -4.38 -16.48
C PHE A 63 20.47 -4.97 -17.14
N SER A 64 21.64 -4.82 -16.50
CA SER A 64 22.91 -5.38 -16.95
C SER A 64 23.05 -6.87 -16.69
N GLY A 65 22.05 -7.50 -16.09
CA GLY A 65 22.15 -8.87 -15.57
C GLY A 65 22.86 -8.92 -14.21
N GLY A 66 22.77 -10.06 -13.53
CA GLY A 66 23.36 -10.27 -12.22
C GLY A 66 22.32 -10.43 -11.11
N ASN A 67 22.78 -10.38 -9.87
CA ASN A 67 21.96 -10.57 -8.69
C ASN A 67 21.65 -9.22 -8.05
N LEU A 68 20.59 -9.21 -7.25
CA LEU A 68 20.28 -8.07 -6.40
C LEU A 68 20.41 -8.46 -4.92
N GLN A 69 20.82 -7.50 -4.11
CA GLN A 69 20.84 -7.61 -2.66
C GLN A 69 20.32 -6.31 -2.03
N VAL A 70 19.41 -6.44 -1.07
CA VAL A 70 18.95 -5.34 -0.21
C VAL A 70 19.14 -5.78 1.23
N GLU A 71 19.95 -5.05 1.98
CA GLU A 71 20.14 -5.26 3.43
C GLU A 71 19.73 -4.02 4.19
N ALA A 72 18.99 -4.20 5.28
CA ALA A 72 18.57 -3.15 6.15
C ALA A 72 18.70 -3.52 7.61
N LYS A 73 19.16 -2.57 8.43
CA LYS A 73 19.04 -2.61 9.90
C LYS A 73 18.06 -1.53 10.31
N PHE A 74 17.24 -1.84 11.28
CA PHE A 74 16.25 -0.91 11.79
C PHE A 74 15.93 -1.18 13.25
N GLN A 75 15.54 -0.13 13.95
CA GLN A 75 15.08 -0.16 15.33
C GLN A 75 13.55 -0.15 15.33
N ASP A 76 12.93 -1.19 15.88
CA ASP A 76 11.52 -1.18 16.25
C ASP A 76 11.34 -0.76 17.73
N ALA A 77 10.10 -0.77 18.21
CA ALA A 77 9.79 -0.39 19.61
C ALA A 77 10.43 -1.33 20.65
N ARG A 78 10.96 -2.50 20.25
CA ARG A 78 11.46 -3.54 21.17
C ARG A 78 12.96 -3.76 21.05
N ARG A 79 13.51 -3.77 19.82
CA ARG A 79 14.91 -4.15 19.56
C ARG A 79 15.38 -3.69 18.18
N GLU A 80 16.68 -3.78 17.98
CA GLU A 80 17.27 -3.72 16.65
C GLU A 80 16.97 -5.01 15.90
N GLN A 81 16.64 -4.88 14.62
CA GLN A 81 16.37 -5.98 13.70
C GLN A 81 17.10 -5.78 12.38
N SER A 82 17.28 -6.87 11.65
CA SER A 82 17.84 -6.86 10.30
C SER A 82 16.97 -7.65 9.32
N VAL A 83 16.93 -7.17 8.08
CA VAL A 83 16.36 -7.89 6.94
C VAL A 83 17.37 -7.89 5.82
N ARG A 84 17.60 -9.06 5.23
CA ARG A 84 18.37 -9.24 4.00
C ARG A 84 17.49 -9.93 2.97
N LEU A 85 17.39 -9.33 1.78
CA LEU A 85 16.69 -9.85 0.63
C LEU A 85 17.69 -10.00 -0.51
N CYS A 86 17.79 -11.20 -1.07
CA CYS A 86 18.61 -11.48 -2.24
C CYS A 86 17.73 -12.07 -3.35
N MET A 87 17.99 -11.66 -4.59
CA MET A 87 17.43 -12.34 -5.76
C MET A 87 18.56 -12.75 -6.70
N VAL A 88 18.55 -14.00 -7.07
CA VAL A 88 19.50 -14.57 -8.02
C VAL A 88 18.84 -14.65 -9.39
N SER A 89 19.52 -14.10 -10.41
CA SER A 89 19.04 -14.15 -11.78
C SER A 89 19.08 -15.59 -12.32
N GLY A 90 18.08 -15.95 -13.14
CA GLY A 90 17.98 -17.27 -13.73
C GLY A 90 16.71 -17.36 -14.60
N THR A 91 16.44 -18.52 -15.18
CA THR A 91 15.21 -18.77 -15.96
C THR A 91 13.96 -18.42 -15.15
N VAL A 92 13.98 -18.76 -13.86
CA VAL A 92 13.04 -18.27 -12.85
C VAL A 92 13.88 -17.65 -11.73
N PRO A 93 13.76 -16.34 -11.46
CA PRO A 93 14.51 -15.70 -10.40
C PRO A 93 14.21 -16.32 -9.03
N GLU A 94 15.24 -16.65 -8.28
CA GLU A 94 15.12 -17.18 -6.92
C GLU A 94 15.24 -16.04 -5.91
N LYS A 95 14.22 -15.86 -5.06
CA LYS A 95 14.19 -14.86 -3.99
C LYS A 95 14.43 -15.52 -2.64
N LYS A 96 15.45 -15.07 -1.92
CA LYS A 96 15.79 -15.51 -0.57
C LYS A 96 15.71 -14.34 0.41
N ILE A 97 15.18 -14.61 1.59
CA ILE A 97 14.97 -13.59 2.63
C ILE A 97 15.47 -14.14 3.96
N TRP A 98 16.10 -13.27 4.72
CA TRP A 98 16.50 -13.51 6.10
C TRP A 98 16.01 -12.37 6.97
N CYS A 99 15.47 -12.71 8.14
CA CYS A 99 15.17 -11.77 9.21
C CYS A 99 16.03 -12.15 10.42
N ASN A 100 16.88 -11.24 10.88
CA ASN A 100 17.86 -11.51 11.95
C ASN A 100 18.69 -12.77 11.66
N ASP A 101 19.21 -12.89 10.44
CA ASP A 101 19.96 -14.02 9.87
C ASP A 101 19.22 -15.37 9.82
N ILE A 102 17.95 -15.40 10.15
CA ILE A 102 17.10 -16.59 10.06
C ILE A 102 16.36 -16.59 8.72
N PRO A 103 16.50 -17.65 7.88
CA PRO A 103 15.77 -17.75 6.63
C PRO A 103 14.25 -17.67 6.83
N GLN A 104 13.57 -16.88 6.01
CA GLN A 104 12.14 -16.62 6.12
C GLN A 104 11.43 -16.66 4.76
N LYS A 105 10.10 -16.84 4.78
CA LYS A 105 9.25 -16.62 3.61
C LYS A 105 8.95 -15.14 3.44
N SER A 106 8.68 -14.69 2.19
CA SER A 106 8.30 -13.29 1.91
C SER A 106 7.14 -12.77 2.77
N SER A 107 6.21 -13.66 3.15
CA SER A 107 5.08 -13.30 4.00
C SER A 107 5.48 -12.89 5.43
N ALA A 108 6.64 -13.29 5.92
CA ALA A 108 7.11 -12.88 7.25
C ALA A 108 7.43 -11.37 7.31
N LEU A 109 7.86 -10.77 6.19
CA LEU A 109 8.20 -9.35 6.12
C LEU A 109 7.03 -8.43 6.48
N PHE A 110 5.77 -8.84 6.21
CA PHE A 110 4.59 -8.04 6.53
C PHE A 110 4.42 -7.69 8.02
N SER A 111 5.07 -8.44 8.90
CA SER A 111 5.03 -8.20 10.34
C SER A 111 6.34 -7.66 10.90
N VAL A 112 7.35 -7.46 10.05
CA VAL A 112 8.72 -7.10 10.47
C VAL A 112 9.03 -5.64 10.16
N PHE A 113 8.81 -5.19 8.92
CA PHE A 113 9.12 -3.82 8.50
C PHE A 113 7.90 -3.14 7.87
N HIS A 114 7.62 -1.93 8.31
CA HIS A 114 6.44 -1.19 7.88
C HIS A 114 6.80 0.19 7.37
N CYS A 115 6.32 0.50 6.17
CA CYS A 115 6.39 1.85 5.65
C CYS A 115 5.12 2.25 4.90
N VAL A 116 4.95 3.55 4.71
CA VAL A 116 3.90 4.16 3.92
C VAL A 116 4.55 4.97 2.82
N THR A 117 4.14 4.72 1.58
CA THR A 117 4.62 5.46 0.41
C THR A 117 3.62 6.53 0.02
N PHE A 118 4.14 7.65 -0.47
CA PHE A 118 3.38 8.70 -1.16
C PHE A 118 4.01 8.89 -2.53
N THR A 119 3.24 8.71 -3.56
CA THR A 119 3.70 8.78 -4.95
C THR A 119 2.70 9.54 -5.81
N PRO A 120 3.09 10.08 -6.97
CA PRO A 120 2.14 10.69 -7.90
C PRO A 120 1.02 9.74 -8.35
N GLU A 121 1.31 8.42 -8.38
CA GLU A 121 0.33 7.38 -8.72
C GLU A 121 -0.79 7.22 -7.69
N ASP A 122 -0.63 7.74 -6.46
CA ASP A 122 -1.69 7.68 -5.43
C ASP A 122 -2.95 8.46 -5.83
N LEU A 123 -2.86 9.39 -6.77
CA LEU A 123 -4.02 10.03 -7.40
C LEU A 123 -5.00 8.98 -8.00
N SER A 124 -4.47 7.84 -8.42
CA SER A 124 -5.27 6.72 -8.92
C SER A 124 -6.20 6.09 -7.87
N LEU A 125 -6.03 6.37 -6.58
CA LEU A 125 -6.98 5.99 -5.53
C LEU A 125 -8.32 6.71 -5.72
N VAL A 126 -8.28 7.94 -6.21
CA VAL A 126 -9.47 8.76 -6.46
C VAL A 126 -9.95 8.59 -7.90
N GLU A 127 -9.08 8.70 -8.89
CA GLU A 127 -9.44 8.68 -10.32
C GLU A 127 -9.56 7.27 -10.91
N GLY A 128 -8.88 6.31 -10.32
CA GLY A 128 -8.81 4.94 -10.82
C GLY A 128 -10.06 4.11 -10.59
N GLY A 129 -9.99 2.85 -11.02
CA GLY A 129 -11.06 1.88 -10.81
C GLY A 129 -11.08 1.29 -9.39
N PRO A 130 -12.15 0.54 -9.06
CA PRO A 130 -12.32 -0.12 -7.77
C PRO A 130 -11.16 -1.04 -7.36
N GLU A 131 -10.46 -1.61 -8.33
CA GLU A 131 -9.31 -2.50 -8.08
C GLU A 131 -8.19 -1.81 -7.27
N ARG A 132 -7.89 -0.53 -7.62
CA ARG A 132 -6.88 0.27 -6.90
C ARG A 132 -7.29 0.50 -5.46
N ARG A 133 -8.53 0.87 -5.22
CA ARG A 133 -9.07 1.11 -3.88
C ARG A 133 -9.16 -0.17 -3.05
N ARG A 134 -9.55 -1.30 -3.65
CA ARG A 134 -9.48 -2.61 -2.95
C ARG A 134 -8.06 -2.98 -2.56
N THR A 135 -7.10 -2.81 -3.46
CA THR A 135 -5.69 -3.08 -3.17
C THR A 135 -5.18 -2.21 -2.02
N PHE A 136 -5.56 -0.94 -2.00
CA PHE A 136 -5.25 -0.03 -0.89
C PHE A 136 -5.87 -0.51 0.42
N LEU A 137 -7.16 -0.83 0.46
CA LEU A 137 -7.84 -1.33 1.65
C LEU A 137 -7.22 -2.64 2.16
N ASP A 138 -6.91 -3.58 1.25
CA ASP A 138 -6.31 -4.86 1.59
C ASP A 138 -4.92 -4.69 2.21
N LEU A 139 -4.09 -3.81 1.64
CA LEU A 139 -2.77 -3.50 2.15
C LEU A 139 -2.83 -2.84 3.52
N CYS A 140 -3.67 -1.82 3.66
CA CYS A 140 -3.84 -1.08 4.91
C CYS A 140 -4.41 -1.96 6.02
N SER A 141 -5.40 -2.80 5.70
CA SER A 141 -5.93 -3.79 6.63
C SER A 141 -4.86 -4.81 7.04
N ALA A 142 -3.99 -5.22 6.12
CA ALA A 142 -2.89 -6.16 6.40
C ALA A 142 -1.83 -5.58 7.34
N GLN A 143 -1.56 -4.29 7.27
CA GLN A 143 -0.66 -3.62 8.21
C GLN A 143 -1.16 -3.71 9.67
N LEU A 144 -2.47 -3.78 9.87
CA LEU A 144 -3.08 -3.93 11.19
C LEU A 144 -3.39 -5.40 11.55
N HIS A 145 -3.76 -6.20 10.55
CA HIS A 145 -4.16 -7.60 10.67
C HIS A 145 -3.34 -8.45 9.69
N ALA A 146 -2.19 -8.93 10.10
CA ALA A 146 -1.23 -9.65 9.25
C ALA A 146 -1.81 -10.82 8.43
N PRO A 147 -2.84 -11.59 8.88
CA PRO A 147 -3.46 -12.64 8.08
C PRO A 147 -4.15 -12.15 6.79
N MET A 148 -4.49 -10.86 6.68
CA MET A 148 -5.32 -10.30 5.59
C MET A 148 -4.80 -10.63 4.19
N LEU A 149 -3.50 -10.47 3.92
CA LEU A 149 -2.94 -10.77 2.59
C LEU A 149 -3.03 -12.26 2.24
N GLY A 150 -2.88 -13.13 3.24
CA GLY A 150 -3.11 -14.56 3.09
C GLY A 150 -4.57 -14.90 2.77
N LEU A 151 -5.51 -14.20 3.40
CA LEU A 151 -6.95 -14.33 3.13
C LEU A 151 -7.27 -13.91 1.69
N VAL A 152 -6.82 -12.73 1.28
CA VAL A 152 -7.02 -12.20 -0.08
C VAL A 152 -6.45 -13.15 -1.13
N ARG A 153 -5.24 -13.68 -0.91
CA ARG A 153 -4.63 -14.64 -1.84
C ARG A 153 -5.43 -15.92 -1.98
N ARG A 154 -5.87 -16.50 -0.85
CA ARG A 154 -6.71 -17.72 -0.87
C ARG A 154 -8.05 -17.45 -1.55
N TYR A 155 -8.67 -16.31 -1.27
CA TYR A 155 -9.90 -15.87 -1.92
C TYR A 155 -9.73 -15.77 -3.44
N GLN A 156 -8.65 -15.15 -3.92
CA GLN A 156 -8.37 -15.03 -5.34
C GLN A 156 -8.18 -16.40 -6.02
N LEU A 157 -7.51 -17.35 -5.36
CA LEU A 157 -7.35 -18.71 -5.89
C LEU A 157 -8.69 -19.44 -5.96
N ALA A 158 -9.51 -19.39 -4.92
CA ALA A 158 -10.85 -19.99 -4.91
C ALA A 158 -11.75 -19.37 -6.00
N LEU A 159 -11.69 -18.04 -6.16
CA LEU A 159 -12.41 -17.30 -7.21
C LEU A 159 -11.98 -17.74 -8.61
N GLN A 160 -10.68 -17.91 -8.83
CA GLN A 160 -10.15 -18.38 -10.11
C GLN A 160 -10.66 -19.78 -10.44
N GLN A 161 -10.66 -20.69 -9.47
CA GLN A 161 -11.18 -22.04 -9.65
C GLN A 161 -12.69 -22.06 -9.90
N ARG A 162 -13.46 -21.28 -9.13
CA ARG A 162 -14.90 -21.11 -9.37
C ARG A 162 -15.19 -20.62 -10.78
N ASN A 163 -14.48 -19.57 -11.21
CA ASN A 163 -14.64 -19.01 -12.57
C ASN A 163 -14.21 -20.01 -13.65
N ALA A 164 -13.26 -20.90 -13.39
CA ALA A 164 -12.90 -21.97 -14.33
C ALA A 164 -14.04 -22.96 -14.53
N VAL A 165 -14.79 -23.30 -13.47
CA VAL A 165 -16.00 -24.13 -13.57
C VAL A 165 -17.11 -23.41 -14.35
N LEU A 166 -17.36 -22.12 -14.03
CA LEU A 166 -18.39 -21.32 -14.73
C LEU A 166 -18.14 -21.20 -16.26
N LYS A 167 -16.88 -21.10 -16.67
CA LYS A 167 -16.49 -21.04 -18.08
C LYS A 167 -16.74 -22.31 -18.87
N GLN A 168 -16.92 -23.48 -18.21
CA GLN A 168 -17.22 -24.74 -18.86
C GLN A 168 -18.66 -24.79 -19.40
N ARG A 169 -19.52 -23.85 -18.98
CA ARG A 169 -20.93 -23.74 -19.42
C ARG A 169 -21.71 -25.04 -19.26
N LEU A 170 -21.44 -25.75 -18.17
CA LEU A 170 -22.16 -27.00 -17.83
C LEU A 170 -23.62 -26.70 -17.50
N PRO A 171 -24.54 -27.68 -17.71
CA PRO A 171 -25.89 -27.59 -17.17
C PRO A 171 -25.87 -27.33 -15.66
N GLU A 172 -26.81 -26.51 -15.15
CA GLU A 172 -26.81 -26.05 -13.76
C GLU A 172 -26.73 -27.22 -12.75
N ALA A 173 -27.44 -28.30 -12.98
CA ALA A 173 -27.41 -29.48 -12.11
C ALA A 173 -26.00 -30.11 -12.01
N GLN A 174 -25.22 -30.10 -13.09
CA GLN A 174 -23.85 -30.63 -13.09
C GLN A 174 -22.86 -29.63 -12.48
N ALA A 175 -23.05 -28.35 -12.75
CA ALA A 175 -22.21 -27.28 -12.22
C ALA A 175 -22.38 -27.12 -10.70
N ALA A 176 -23.59 -27.33 -10.16
CA ALA A 176 -23.93 -27.09 -8.76
C ALA A 176 -22.99 -27.77 -7.79
N GLY A 177 -22.74 -29.08 -7.96
CA GLY A 177 -21.84 -29.86 -7.08
C GLY A 177 -20.38 -29.40 -7.16
N LEU A 178 -19.91 -29.00 -8.35
CA LEU A 178 -18.54 -28.50 -8.54
C LEU A 178 -18.37 -27.10 -7.95
N LEU A 179 -19.40 -26.25 -8.04
CA LEU A 179 -19.37 -24.89 -7.52
C LEU A 179 -19.45 -24.85 -5.99
N GLU A 180 -20.16 -25.82 -5.36
CA GLU A 180 -20.40 -25.81 -3.92
C GLU A 180 -19.12 -25.79 -3.08
N ILE A 181 -18.08 -26.49 -3.52
CA ILE A 181 -16.78 -26.52 -2.83
C ILE A 181 -16.14 -25.14 -2.81
N TRP A 182 -16.19 -24.44 -3.95
CA TRP A 182 -15.62 -23.11 -4.06
C TRP A 182 -16.50 -22.03 -3.43
N ASP A 183 -17.84 -22.19 -3.51
CA ASP A 183 -18.80 -21.31 -2.85
C ASP A 183 -18.54 -21.30 -1.34
N ARG A 184 -18.39 -22.49 -0.70
CA ARG A 184 -18.05 -22.59 0.73
C ARG A 184 -16.74 -21.93 1.12
N GLN A 185 -15.72 -21.99 0.25
CA GLN A 185 -14.46 -21.29 0.52
C GLN A 185 -14.61 -19.77 0.37
N LEU A 186 -15.33 -19.34 -0.67
CA LEU A 186 -15.53 -17.91 -0.95
C LEU A 186 -16.40 -17.23 0.11
N GLU A 187 -17.45 -17.90 0.64
CA GLU A 187 -18.28 -17.35 1.70
C GLU A 187 -17.50 -17.13 2.99
N GLN A 188 -16.63 -18.08 3.37
CA GLN A 188 -15.79 -17.96 4.57
C GLN A 188 -14.73 -16.85 4.42
N LEU A 189 -13.99 -16.89 3.32
CA LEU A 189 -12.89 -15.95 3.07
C LEU A 189 -13.42 -14.55 2.71
N GLY A 190 -14.47 -14.46 1.92
CA GLY A 190 -15.06 -13.21 1.46
C GLY A 190 -15.72 -12.43 2.61
N THR A 191 -16.42 -13.13 3.52
CA THR A 191 -16.97 -12.52 4.72
C THR A 191 -15.87 -11.92 5.60
N GLU A 192 -14.79 -12.67 5.85
CA GLU A 192 -13.67 -12.17 6.66
C GLU A 192 -13.02 -10.94 6.02
N ILE A 193 -12.79 -10.97 4.71
CA ILE A 193 -12.24 -9.83 3.96
C ILE A 193 -13.16 -8.60 4.08
N ALA A 194 -14.46 -8.77 3.90
CA ALA A 194 -15.43 -7.68 4.00
C ALA A 194 -15.45 -7.05 5.40
N VAL A 195 -15.45 -7.88 6.45
CA VAL A 195 -15.38 -7.42 7.84
C VAL A 195 -14.12 -6.60 8.09
N GLN A 196 -12.95 -7.10 7.69
CA GLN A 196 -11.68 -6.42 7.90
C GLN A 196 -11.60 -5.09 7.12
N ARG A 197 -12.14 -5.04 5.90
CA ARG A 197 -12.27 -3.80 5.12
C ARG A 197 -13.23 -2.81 5.79
N GLY A 198 -14.38 -3.26 6.25
CA GLY A 198 -15.36 -2.43 6.96
C GLY A 198 -14.76 -1.79 8.22
N ILE A 199 -14.06 -2.58 9.04
CA ILE A 199 -13.32 -2.09 10.20
C ILE A 199 -12.31 -1.02 9.80
N TYR A 200 -11.57 -1.26 8.72
CA TYR A 200 -10.56 -0.31 8.26
C TYR A 200 -11.18 0.98 7.73
N VAL A 201 -12.28 0.90 6.96
CA VAL A 201 -12.95 2.09 6.40
C VAL A 201 -13.54 2.98 7.49
N ARG A 202 -14.14 2.42 8.56
CA ARG A 202 -14.55 3.22 9.73
C ARG A 202 -13.39 4.05 10.29
N ARG A 203 -12.27 3.39 10.55
CA ARG A 203 -11.05 4.04 11.07
C ARG A 203 -10.49 5.07 10.09
N LEU A 204 -10.54 4.73 8.79
CA LEU A 204 -10.07 5.63 7.75
C LEU A 204 -10.91 6.90 7.68
N ALA A 205 -12.23 6.79 7.80
CA ALA A 205 -13.13 7.95 7.83
C ALA A 205 -12.87 8.83 9.06
N GLU A 206 -12.73 8.23 10.27
CA GLU A 206 -12.42 8.94 11.51
C GLU A 206 -11.16 9.82 11.41
N VAL A 207 -10.16 9.40 10.65
CA VAL A 207 -8.88 10.12 10.53
C VAL A 207 -8.82 10.95 9.25
N CYS A 208 -9.27 10.43 8.12
CA CYS A 208 -9.17 11.10 6.82
C CYS A 208 -10.06 12.34 6.72
N VAL A 209 -11.28 12.29 7.29
CA VAL A 209 -12.23 13.43 7.20
C VAL A 209 -11.65 14.69 7.86
N PRO A 210 -11.19 14.67 9.12
CA PRO A 210 -10.58 15.86 9.72
C PRO A 210 -9.26 16.28 9.05
N LEU A 211 -8.45 15.34 8.55
CA LEU A 211 -7.24 15.66 7.79
C LEU A 211 -7.56 16.38 6.48
N TYR A 212 -8.56 15.90 5.75
CA TYR A 212 -8.99 16.55 4.53
C TYR A 212 -9.51 17.97 4.80
N ALA A 213 -10.30 18.15 5.88
CA ALA A 213 -10.78 19.46 6.29
C ALA A 213 -9.64 20.45 6.59
N GLN A 214 -8.53 19.98 7.20
CA GLN A 214 -7.34 20.82 7.41
C GLN A 214 -6.69 21.20 6.06
N ILE A 215 -6.51 20.23 5.14
CA ILE A 215 -5.92 20.45 3.82
C ILE A 215 -6.81 21.41 2.99
N ALA A 216 -8.14 21.23 3.03
CA ALA A 216 -9.12 22.04 2.32
C ALA A 216 -9.46 23.36 3.04
N ARG A 217 -8.87 23.64 4.23
CA ARG A 217 -9.13 24.81 5.08
C ARG A 217 -10.61 24.97 5.42
N GLY A 218 -11.30 23.86 5.67
CA GLY A 218 -12.72 23.83 6.02
C GLY A 218 -13.70 24.23 4.90
N ARG A 219 -13.23 24.36 3.65
CA ARG A 219 -14.06 24.80 2.52
C ARG A 219 -14.89 23.69 1.91
N GLU A 220 -14.52 22.46 2.15
CA GLU A 220 -15.07 21.27 1.51
C GLU A 220 -15.20 20.15 2.54
N THR A 221 -16.14 19.26 2.32
CA THR A 221 -16.36 18.06 3.14
C THR A 221 -16.02 16.81 2.31
N VAL A 222 -15.57 15.77 2.96
CA VAL A 222 -15.32 14.48 2.32
C VAL A 222 -16.07 13.37 3.05
N SER A 223 -16.58 12.39 2.31
CA SER A 223 -17.14 11.17 2.86
C SER A 223 -16.54 9.93 2.20
N LEU A 224 -16.44 8.86 2.99
CA LEU A 224 -15.90 7.57 2.60
C LEU A 224 -16.92 6.49 2.94
N HIS A 225 -17.31 5.69 1.94
CA HIS A 225 -18.34 4.66 2.09
C HIS A 225 -17.83 3.32 1.56
N TYR A 226 -17.96 2.26 2.33
CA TYR A 226 -17.62 0.92 1.89
C TYR A 226 -18.85 0.27 1.23
N GLN A 227 -18.80 0.16 -0.08
CA GLN A 227 -19.81 -0.54 -0.85
C GLN A 227 -19.43 -2.01 -0.98
N SER A 228 -20.20 -2.89 -0.34
CA SER A 228 -20.05 -4.33 -0.50
C SER A 228 -21.10 -4.88 -1.46
N SER A 229 -20.67 -5.69 -2.42
CA SER A 229 -21.59 -6.35 -3.34
C SER A 229 -22.46 -7.43 -2.68
N VAL A 230 -22.14 -7.80 -1.43
CA VAL A 230 -22.86 -8.79 -0.63
C VAL A 230 -23.63 -8.15 0.50
N PHE A 231 -23.01 -7.21 1.24
CA PHE A 231 -23.59 -6.63 2.45
C PHE A 231 -24.23 -5.24 2.23
N GLY A 232 -24.17 -4.72 0.99
CA GLY A 232 -24.83 -3.46 0.62
C GLY A 232 -23.95 -2.23 0.74
N GLU A 233 -24.62 -1.07 0.66
CA GLU A 233 -24.03 0.25 0.85
C GLU A 233 -23.75 0.48 2.33
N ASP A 234 -22.75 1.33 2.62
CA ASP A 234 -22.33 1.65 3.99
C ASP A 234 -22.04 0.42 4.87
N ALA A 235 -21.51 -0.62 4.25
CA ALA A 235 -21.20 -1.87 4.93
C ALA A 235 -20.23 -1.69 6.12
N GLN A 236 -19.45 -0.58 6.15
CA GLN A 236 -18.63 -0.24 7.31
C GLN A 236 -19.45 0.02 8.58
N ASP A 237 -20.70 0.46 8.46
CA ASP A 237 -21.53 0.82 9.61
C ASP A 237 -22.32 -0.41 10.14
N THR A 238 -22.59 -1.37 9.27
CA THR A 238 -23.41 -2.54 9.58
C THR A 238 -22.58 -3.78 9.92
N LEU A 239 -21.34 -3.90 9.40
CA LEU A 239 -20.47 -5.04 9.68
C LEU A 239 -19.87 -4.94 11.10
N PRO A 240 -19.91 -6.02 11.88
CA PRO A 240 -19.34 -6.05 13.23
C PRO A 240 -17.79 -6.10 13.21
N GLU A 241 -17.18 -6.06 14.40
CA GLU A 241 -15.72 -6.18 14.58
C GLU A 241 -15.18 -7.60 14.30
N MET A 242 -16.05 -8.59 14.20
CA MET A 242 -15.67 -9.99 13.95
C MET A 242 -16.66 -10.65 12.99
N ARG A 243 -16.15 -11.59 12.20
CA ARG A 243 -16.98 -12.45 11.37
C ARG A 243 -17.90 -13.32 12.25
N THR A 244 -19.18 -13.35 11.90
CA THR A 244 -20.18 -14.21 12.56
C THR A 244 -20.72 -15.29 11.61
N PRO A 245 -21.30 -16.38 12.11
CA PRO A 245 -21.93 -17.41 11.28
C PRO A 245 -23.05 -16.86 10.38
N GLU A 246 -23.83 -15.89 10.87
CA GLU A 246 -24.94 -15.26 10.15
C GLU A 246 -24.44 -14.50 8.92
N LEU A 247 -23.32 -13.78 9.04
CA LEU A 247 -22.70 -13.08 7.91
C LEU A 247 -22.18 -14.07 6.85
N VAL A 248 -21.60 -15.19 7.29
CA VAL A 248 -21.17 -16.25 6.37
C VAL A 248 -22.37 -16.84 5.64
N GLN A 249 -23.46 -17.12 6.34
CA GLN A 249 -24.70 -17.60 5.74
C GLN A 249 -25.25 -16.59 4.73
N GLN A 250 -25.33 -15.30 5.08
CA GLN A 250 -25.77 -14.22 4.16
C GLN A 250 -24.90 -14.16 2.89
N TYR A 251 -23.57 -14.28 3.05
CA TYR A 251 -22.66 -14.33 1.90
C TYR A 251 -22.96 -15.53 0.99
N GLY A 252 -23.13 -16.73 1.57
CA GLY A 252 -23.47 -17.96 0.85
C GLY A 252 -24.84 -17.87 0.16
N GLU A 253 -25.84 -17.27 0.79
CA GLU A 253 -27.16 -17.01 0.19
C GLU A 253 -27.05 -16.11 -1.03
N LYS A 254 -26.28 -15.01 -0.94
CA LYS A 254 -26.02 -14.12 -2.08
C LYS A 254 -25.36 -14.84 -3.24
N MET A 255 -24.37 -15.71 -2.95
CA MET A 255 -23.71 -16.52 -4.00
C MET A 255 -24.67 -17.51 -4.66
N ARG A 256 -25.54 -18.16 -3.89
CA ARG A 256 -26.57 -19.07 -4.42
C ARG A 256 -27.58 -18.33 -5.30
N GLN A 257 -28.05 -17.15 -4.86
CA GLN A 257 -28.96 -16.30 -5.64
C GLN A 257 -28.35 -15.84 -6.98
N SER A 258 -27.03 -15.59 -7.00
CA SER A 258 -26.31 -15.13 -8.20
C SER A 258 -25.94 -16.28 -9.15
N ARG A 259 -26.12 -17.55 -8.76
CA ARG A 259 -25.56 -18.72 -9.48
C ARG A 259 -26.00 -18.79 -10.93
N SER A 260 -27.30 -18.66 -11.20
CA SER A 260 -27.84 -18.75 -12.56
C SER A 260 -27.29 -17.62 -13.44
N SER A 261 -27.17 -16.40 -12.92
CA SER A 261 -26.54 -15.29 -13.66
C SER A 261 -25.03 -15.51 -13.87
N ASP A 262 -24.32 -16.05 -12.86
CA ASP A 262 -22.90 -16.37 -12.95
C ASP A 262 -22.61 -17.41 -14.06
N LEU A 263 -23.49 -18.42 -14.19
CA LEU A 263 -23.40 -19.43 -15.25
C LEU A 263 -23.58 -18.82 -16.64
N LEU A 264 -24.50 -17.87 -16.78
CA LEU A 264 -24.71 -17.15 -18.05
C LEU A 264 -23.52 -16.25 -18.40
N LEU A 265 -23.00 -15.52 -17.41
CA LEU A 265 -21.87 -14.59 -17.57
C LEU A 265 -20.51 -15.29 -17.70
N GLY A 266 -20.38 -16.53 -17.23
CA GLY A 266 -19.12 -17.28 -17.19
C GLY A 266 -18.14 -16.75 -16.14
N HIS A 267 -18.60 -15.93 -15.16
CA HIS A 267 -17.80 -15.41 -14.07
C HIS A 267 -18.65 -15.05 -12.85
N THR A 268 -18.02 -14.97 -11.70
CA THR A 268 -18.64 -14.59 -10.42
C THR A 268 -18.98 -13.10 -10.41
N ALA A 269 -20.26 -12.77 -10.27
CA ALA A 269 -20.77 -11.39 -10.32
C ALA A 269 -20.80 -10.69 -8.95
N SER A 270 -20.82 -11.44 -7.85
CA SER A 270 -20.90 -10.89 -6.47
C SER A 270 -19.78 -11.44 -5.59
N GLY A 271 -19.33 -10.68 -4.61
CA GLY A 271 -18.31 -11.09 -3.64
C GLY A 271 -17.24 -10.01 -3.43
N ALA A 272 -16.33 -10.23 -2.48
CA ALA A 272 -15.33 -9.25 -2.04
C ALA A 272 -14.45 -8.68 -3.16
N HIS A 273 -14.34 -9.36 -4.31
CA HIS A 273 -13.65 -8.88 -5.52
C HIS A 273 -14.45 -7.83 -6.32
N ARG A 274 -15.71 -7.57 -5.95
CA ARG A 274 -16.60 -6.57 -6.55
C ARG A 274 -16.86 -5.37 -5.65
N ASP A 275 -16.38 -5.42 -4.41
CA ASP A 275 -16.54 -4.31 -3.47
C ASP A 275 -15.77 -3.07 -3.90
N ASP A 276 -16.16 -1.91 -3.34
CA ASP A 276 -15.49 -0.64 -3.59
C ASP A 276 -15.43 0.25 -2.34
N LEU A 277 -14.51 1.21 -2.36
CA LEU A 277 -14.48 2.36 -1.46
C LEU A 277 -14.95 3.59 -2.25
N LEU A 278 -16.16 4.02 -1.98
CA LEU A 278 -16.71 5.22 -2.61
C LEU A 278 -16.18 6.45 -1.90
N LEU A 279 -15.74 7.42 -2.67
CA LEU A 279 -15.16 8.67 -2.22
C LEU A 279 -15.99 9.81 -2.75
N ALA A 280 -16.50 10.67 -1.88
CA ALA A 280 -17.28 11.84 -2.28
C ALA A 280 -16.72 13.13 -1.66
N ILE A 281 -16.84 14.24 -2.39
CA ILE A 281 -16.54 15.61 -1.95
C ILE A 281 -17.81 16.42 -2.09
N ASP A 282 -18.23 17.07 -1.01
CA ASP A 282 -19.48 17.82 -0.93
C ASP A 282 -20.70 17.02 -1.44
N GLY A 283 -20.76 15.73 -1.06
CA GLY A 283 -21.81 14.80 -1.42
C GLY A 283 -21.79 14.31 -2.88
N LYS A 284 -20.77 14.68 -3.68
CA LYS A 284 -20.65 14.27 -5.08
C LYS A 284 -19.48 13.30 -5.25
N PRO A 285 -19.60 12.27 -6.12
CA PRO A 285 -18.48 11.34 -6.40
C PRO A 285 -17.21 12.11 -6.79
N ALA A 286 -16.13 11.92 -6.00
CA ALA A 286 -14.88 12.66 -6.17
C ALA A 286 -14.21 12.39 -7.53
N LYS A 287 -14.37 11.18 -8.06
CA LYS A 287 -13.78 10.78 -9.35
C LYS A 287 -14.31 11.64 -10.49
N GLU A 288 -15.64 11.80 -10.57
CA GLU A 288 -16.34 12.45 -11.68
C GLU A 288 -16.37 13.97 -11.53
N PHE A 289 -16.60 14.47 -10.31
CA PHE A 289 -16.90 15.87 -10.06
C PHE A 289 -15.78 16.65 -9.34
N GLY A 290 -14.80 15.96 -8.75
CA GLY A 290 -13.71 16.63 -8.07
C GLY A 290 -12.76 17.33 -9.04
N SER A 291 -12.32 18.55 -8.71
CA SER A 291 -11.20 19.22 -9.41
C SER A 291 -9.89 18.46 -9.19
N GLN A 292 -8.88 18.70 -10.03
CA GLN A 292 -7.56 18.06 -9.87
C GLN A 292 -6.94 18.35 -8.50
N GLY A 293 -7.07 19.60 -8.01
CA GLY A 293 -6.57 19.99 -6.69
C GLY A 293 -7.29 19.24 -5.54
N GLN A 294 -8.62 19.08 -5.64
CA GLN A 294 -9.43 18.33 -4.69
C GLN A 294 -9.04 16.85 -4.65
N LYS A 295 -8.89 16.23 -5.82
CA LYS A 295 -8.49 14.83 -5.95
C LYS A 295 -7.09 14.58 -5.38
N LYS A 296 -6.12 15.44 -5.68
CA LYS A 296 -4.77 15.40 -5.09
C LYS A 296 -4.82 15.53 -3.56
N SER A 297 -5.64 16.48 -3.04
CA SER A 297 -5.84 16.64 -1.60
C SER A 297 -6.43 15.41 -0.95
N LEU A 298 -7.42 14.78 -1.59
CA LEU A 298 -8.07 13.58 -1.07
C LEU A 298 -7.12 12.37 -1.09
N ALA A 299 -6.37 12.16 -2.17
CA ALA A 299 -5.35 11.11 -2.23
C ALA A 299 -4.29 11.30 -1.13
N LEU A 300 -3.85 12.53 -0.91
CA LEU A 300 -2.92 12.88 0.17
C LEU A 300 -3.52 12.59 1.54
N ALA A 301 -4.76 13.00 1.80
CA ALA A 301 -5.45 12.76 3.07
C ALA A 301 -5.61 11.26 3.38
N LEU A 302 -5.96 10.45 2.37
CA LEU A 302 -6.05 8.98 2.50
C LEU A 302 -4.72 8.36 2.94
N LYS A 303 -3.61 8.80 2.34
CA LYS A 303 -2.28 8.28 2.64
C LYS A 303 -1.76 8.76 4.01
N LEU A 304 -2.00 10.01 4.36
CA LEU A 304 -1.69 10.53 5.69
C LEU A 304 -2.49 9.80 6.77
N ALA A 305 -3.79 9.57 6.52
CA ALA A 305 -4.63 8.80 7.42
C ALA A 305 -4.10 7.35 7.58
N GLN A 306 -3.61 6.71 6.52
CA GLN A 306 -2.96 5.39 6.60
C GLN A 306 -1.79 5.41 7.59
N ALA A 307 -0.88 6.39 7.48
CA ALA A 307 0.29 6.50 8.35
C ALA A 307 -0.12 6.76 9.81
N GLU A 308 -1.10 7.65 10.04
CA GLU A 308 -1.58 7.99 11.38
C GLU A 308 -2.33 6.83 12.06
N ILE A 309 -3.19 6.12 11.32
CA ILE A 309 -3.89 4.91 11.82
C ILE A 309 -2.88 3.86 12.23
N TYR A 310 -1.87 3.62 11.39
CA TYR A 310 -0.80 2.68 11.71
C TYR A 310 -0.12 3.07 13.03
N SER A 311 0.36 4.32 13.15
CA SER A 311 1.04 4.81 14.35
C SER A 311 0.19 4.63 15.61
N LYS A 312 -1.07 5.05 15.58
CA LYS A 312 -1.98 4.97 16.73
C LYS A 312 -2.25 3.52 17.16
N ARG A 313 -2.42 2.60 16.20
CA ARG A 313 -2.79 1.20 16.49
C ARG A 313 -1.60 0.33 16.88
N ARG A 314 -0.46 0.54 16.26
CA ARG A 314 0.76 -0.22 16.58
C ARG A 314 1.59 0.41 17.69
N LYS A 315 1.29 1.65 18.09
CA LYS A 315 2.11 2.46 19.01
C LYS A 315 3.56 2.56 18.54
N GLU A 316 3.73 2.59 17.24
CA GLU A 316 5.01 2.65 16.56
C GLU A 316 4.81 3.32 15.20
N SER A 317 5.57 4.37 14.91
CA SER A 317 5.47 5.08 13.63
C SER A 317 6.07 4.26 12.48
N PRO A 318 5.42 4.22 11.31
CA PRO A 318 6.01 3.62 10.11
C PRO A 318 7.13 4.50 9.56
N VAL A 319 7.99 3.95 8.70
CA VAL A 319 8.86 4.76 7.85
C VAL A 319 8.02 5.36 6.72
N VAL A 320 8.25 6.64 6.39
CA VAL A 320 7.50 7.36 5.36
C VAL A 320 8.39 7.60 4.15
N LEU A 321 7.90 7.26 2.97
CA LEU A 321 8.59 7.41 1.70
C LEU A 321 7.79 8.39 0.82
N LEU A 322 8.36 9.56 0.51
CA LEU A 322 7.74 10.61 -0.30
C LEU A 322 8.49 10.71 -1.65
N ASP A 323 7.90 10.16 -2.70
CA ASP A 323 8.52 10.08 -4.03
C ASP A 323 8.05 11.23 -4.93
N ASP A 324 8.86 12.28 -5.05
CA ASP A 324 8.62 13.49 -5.85
C ASP A 324 7.27 14.21 -5.59
N VAL A 325 6.57 13.88 -4.49
CA VAL A 325 5.23 14.42 -4.18
C VAL A 325 5.31 15.82 -3.58
N MET A 326 6.31 16.06 -2.75
CA MET A 326 6.40 17.33 -2.00
C MET A 326 6.51 18.55 -2.90
N GLY A 327 7.26 18.46 -4.00
CA GLY A 327 7.40 19.54 -4.97
C GLY A 327 6.13 19.90 -5.76
N GLU A 328 5.15 18.98 -5.78
CA GLU A 328 3.84 19.20 -6.41
C GLU A 328 2.80 19.85 -5.48
N LEU A 329 3.14 19.99 -4.19
CA LEU A 329 2.24 20.53 -3.17
C LEU A 329 2.52 22.02 -2.95
N ASP A 330 1.46 22.80 -2.74
CA ASP A 330 1.60 24.15 -2.23
C ASP A 330 2.12 24.16 -0.78
N GLU A 331 2.61 25.29 -0.31
CA GLU A 331 3.21 25.46 1.03
C GLU A 331 2.27 25.00 2.15
N ALA A 332 0.97 25.26 2.02
CA ALA A 332 -0.01 24.89 3.05
C ALA A 332 -0.15 23.36 3.17
N ARG A 333 -0.20 22.64 2.04
CA ARG A 333 -0.23 21.18 2.01
C ARG A 333 1.09 20.57 2.49
N GLN A 334 2.22 21.17 2.09
CA GLN A 334 3.54 20.76 2.61
C GLN A 334 3.60 20.89 4.14
N ALA A 335 3.08 21.98 4.72
CA ALA A 335 3.03 22.18 6.16
C ALA A 335 2.18 21.12 6.88
N VAL A 336 1.02 20.73 6.32
CA VAL A 336 0.19 19.67 6.89
C VAL A 336 0.92 18.33 6.86
N VAL A 337 1.54 17.97 5.72
CA VAL A 337 2.34 16.75 5.63
C VAL A 337 3.46 16.75 6.68
N SER A 338 4.24 17.83 6.73
CA SER A 338 5.38 17.96 7.66
C SER A 338 4.95 17.82 9.11
N THR A 339 3.79 18.38 9.49
CA THR A 339 3.25 18.25 10.85
C THR A 339 2.91 16.81 11.21
N ILE A 340 2.28 16.07 10.29
CA ILE A 340 1.84 14.70 10.55
C ILE A 340 3.02 13.74 10.63
N VAL A 341 4.03 13.94 9.77
CA VAL A 341 5.17 13.01 9.68
C VAL A 341 6.34 13.40 10.58
N GLN A 342 6.25 14.49 11.38
CA GLN A 342 7.37 15.01 12.15
C GLN A 342 7.96 14.03 13.17
N GLU A 343 7.16 13.09 13.70
CA GLU A 343 7.62 12.04 14.62
C GLU A 343 8.02 10.73 13.91
N MET A 344 7.91 10.71 12.58
CA MET A 344 8.24 9.58 11.73
C MET A 344 9.62 9.76 11.12
N GLN A 345 10.25 8.67 10.70
CA GLN A 345 11.41 8.76 9.83
C GLN A 345 10.93 8.90 8.39
N VAL A 346 11.40 9.94 7.71
CA VAL A 346 10.94 10.31 6.37
C VAL A 346 12.10 10.24 5.37
N PHE A 347 11.84 9.66 4.23
CA PHE A 347 12.70 9.72 3.04
C PHE A 347 11.96 10.48 1.95
N VAL A 348 12.56 11.56 1.47
CA VAL A 348 11.99 12.42 0.42
C VAL A 348 12.89 12.37 -0.78
N THR A 349 12.34 12.13 -1.95
CA THR A 349 13.05 12.32 -3.22
C THR A 349 12.62 13.62 -3.88
N THR A 350 13.55 14.34 -4.48
CA THR A 350 13.26 15.51 -5.30
C THR A 350 14.39 15.83 -6.27
N CYS A 351 14.04 16.53 -7.36
CA CYS A 351 15.00 17.18 -8.25
C CYS A 351 15.20 18.65 -7.87
N HIS A 352 14.28 19.25 -7.09
CA HIS A 352 14.18 20.68 -6.79
C HIS A 352 14.15 20.91 -5.28
N PRO A 353 15.30 20.86 -4.57
CA PRO A 353 15.36 21.02 -3.13
C PRO A 353 14.87 22.41 -2.65
N GLU A 354 14.99 23.44 -3.49
CA GLU A 354 14.54 24.80 -3.23
C GLU A 354 13.01 24.94 -3.07
N SER A 355 12.25 24.01 -3.63
CA SER A 355 10.77 24.01 -3.54
C SER A 355 10.23 23.38 -2.26
N LEU A 356 11.11 22.87 -1.38
CA LEU A 356 10.70 22.14 -0.19
C LEU A 356 10.79 23.01 1.07
N LEU A 357 9.75 22.94 1.89
CA LEU A 357 9.83 23.31 3.30
C LEU A 357 10.64 22.23 4.04
N SER A 358 11.97 22.24 3.83
CA SER A 358 12.85 21.25 4.46
C SER A 358 13.07 21.60 5.93
N PRO A 359 12.95 20.60 6.85
CA PRO A 359 13.41 20.79 8.22
C PRO A 359 14.90 21.17 8.22
N LYS A 360 15.31 22.07 9.12
CA LYS A 360 16.70 22.50 9.24
C LYS A 360 17.68 21.37 9.59
N ASN A 361 17.16 20.27 10.14
CA ASN A 361 17.93 19.10 10.56
C ASN A 361 17.56 17.90 9.71
N GLY A 362 18.54 17.09 9.34
CA GLY A 362 18.36 15.88 8.54
C GLY A 362 19.57 15.63 7.65
N LYS A 363 19.62 14.46 7.01
CA LYS A 363 20.69 14.10 6.07
C LYS A 363 20.25 14.33 4.63
N ARG A 364 21.23 14.71 3.81
CA ARG A 364 21.07 14.90 2.37
C ARG A 364 21.99 13.93 1.63
N PHE A 365 21.43 13.16 0.71
CA PHE A 365 22.12 12.17 -0.10
C PHE A 365 22.02 12.55 -1.58
N LEU A 366 23.14 12.64 -2.27
CA LEU A 366 23.16 12.88 -3.70
C LEU A 366 23.29 11.54 -4.45
N LEU A 367 22.30 11.24 -5.28
CA LEU A 367 22.28 10.03 -6.11
C LEU A 367 22.61 10.41 -7.57
N LYS A 368 23.66 9.82 -8.12
CA LYS A 368 24.08 10.00 -9.50
C LYS A 368 24.45 8.65 -10.12
N ASP A 369 23.93 8.37 -11.31
CA ASP A 369 24.18 7.13 -12.07
C ASP A 369 23.98 5.83 -11.26
N GLY A 370 22.99 5.86 -10.36
CA GLY A 370 22.65 4.74 -9.48
C GLY A 370 23.58 4.55 -8.29
N MET A 371 24.47 5.49 -8.00
CA MET A 371 25.39 5.46 -6.86
C MET A 371 25.21 6.70 -5.97
N LEU A 372 25.46 6.53 -4.66
CA LEU A 372 25.55 7.68 -3.76
C LEU A 372 26.93 8.34 -3.89
N THR A 373 26.94 9.65 -4.13
CA THR A 373 28.19 10.41 -4.35
C THR A 373 28.65 11.18 -3.10
N GLY A 374 28.04 10.96 -1.92
CA GLY A 374 28.46 11.49 -0.62
C GLY A 374 27.30 12.00 0.22
N ASP A 375 27.53 12.14 1.53
CA ASP A 375 26.68 12.92 2.43
C ASP A 375 26.96 14.40 2.13
N VAL A 376 25.97 15.13 1.66
CA VAL A 376 26.07 16.58 1.55
C VAL A 376 25.81 17.14 2.94
N GLU A 377 26.87 17.26 3.77
CA GLU A 377 26.77 18.01 5.02
C GLU A 377 26.20 19.40 4.75
N ASN A 378 25.33 19.89 5.63
CA ASN A 378 24.82 21.25 5.63
C ASN A 378 26.02 22.24 5.72
N ARG A 379 26.60 22.61 4.59
CA ARG A 379 27.40 23.83 4.56
C ARG A 379 26.42 24.98 4.62
N PRO A 380 26.47 25.85 5.64
CA PRO A 380 25.74 27.09 5.60
C PRO A 380 26.23 27.84 4.33
N GLU A 381 25.31 28.24 3.47
CA GLU A 381 25.61 29.17 2.43
C GLU A 381 26.21 30.41 3.13
N THR A 382 27.53 30.59 2.99
CA THR A 382 28.19 31.83 3.36
C THR A 382 27.66 32.88 2.40
N ALA A 383 26.98 33.87 2.96
CA ALA A 383 26.48 35.09 2.34
C ALA A 383 27.52 35.81 1.50
#